data_280be6399951b433b2fb4605d9f412fa
#
_entry.id   280be6399951b433b2fb4605d9f412fa
#
_cell.length_a   1.000
_cell.length_b   1.000
_cell.length_c   1.000
_cell.angle_alpha   90.00
_cell.angle_beta   90.00
_cell.angle_gamma   90.00
#
_symmetry.space_group_name_H-M   'P 1'
#
loop_
_entity.id
_entity.type
_entity.pdbx_description
1 polymer ?
#
loop_
_entity_poly.entity_id
_entity_poly.type
_entity_poly.pdbx_seq_one_letter_code
_entity_poly.pdbx_strand_id
1 'polypeptide(L)'
;MMNRTLLTVALSIACAGAFAQTTAAGTAQRDVNQQTRIENGLKDGSLSTKEAARLEKEESHVERLQAKALKDGQLTNAERAQLNAAQNKVSGDIAADRHNAVTGNPDSASSKRMQADVARNINQEKRIVGGTENGSLTNREVSKLERGQARVDRKEAAAGADGHVSPAEQRGVQRAENHQSSRIHRQKHDAQVRG
;
A
#
# COMPACT_ATOMS: atom_id res chain seq x y z
N MET A 1 -64.55 -1.54 33.10
CA MET A 1 -63.44 -0.53 32.93
C MET A 1 -62.17 -1.32 32.68
N MET A 2 -61.71 -1.36 31.42
CA MET A 2 -60.52 -2.13 31.02
C MET A 2 -59.31 -1.17 30.97
N ASN A 3 -58.35 -1.39 31.88
CA ASN A 3 -57.09 -0.70 31.85
C ASN A 3 -56.15 -1.33 30.76
N ARG A 4 -55.90 -0.60 29.70
CA ARG A 4 -54.90 -0.97 28.70
C ARG A 4 -53.56 -0.34 29.09
N THR A 5 -52.69 -1.13 29.68
CA THR A 5 -51.27 -0.78 29.88
C THR A 5 -50.53 -0.85 28.56
N LEU A 6 -50.11 0.31 28.03
CA LEU A 6 -49.23 0.41 26.86
C LEU A 6 -47.79 0.08 27.32
N LEU A 7 -47.27 -1.03 26.83
CA LEU A 7 -45.88 -1.45 27.01
C LEU A 7 -45.05 -0.76 25.89
N THR A 8 -44.40 0.34 26.24
CA THR A 8 -43.44 0.99 25.35
C THR A 8 -42.12 0.19 25.38
N VAL A 9 -41.88 -0.59 24.32
CA VAL A 9 -40.59 -1.22 24.08
C VAL A 9 -39.64 -0.15 23.50
N ALA A 10 -38.72 0.34 24.31
CA ALA A 10 -37.64 1.20 23.86
C ALA A 10 -36.61 0.33 23.11
N LEU A 11 -36.63 0.38 21.79
CA LEU A 11 -35.60 -0.23 20.92
C LEU A 11 -34.36 0.65 20.96
N SER A 12 -33.45 0.35 21.88
CA SER A 12 -32.11 0.95 21.90
C SER A 12 -31.31 0.40 20.72
N ILE A 13 -31.27 1.14 19.61
CA ILE A 13 -30.33 0.91 18.51
C ILE A 13 -28.95 1.27 19.04
N ALA A 14 -28.23 0.28 19.54
CA ALA A 14 -26.79 0.40 19.74
C ALA A 14 -26.15 0.50 18.34
N CYS A 15 -25.90 1.72 17.87
CA CYS A 15 -24.97 1.97 16.78
C CYS A 15 -23.57 1.59 17.29
N ALA A 16 -23.26 0.29 17.29
CA ALA A 16 -21.89 -0.15 17.28
C ALA A 16 -21.31 0.33 15.94
N GLY A 17 -20.68 1.51 15.95
CA GLY A 17 -19.82 1.95 14.87
C GLY A 17 -18.78 0.83 14.69
N ALA A 18 -18.95 0.03 13.65
CA ALA A 18 -17.91 -0.86 13.17
C ALA A 18 -16.75 0.03 12.72
N PHE A 19 -15.90 0.41 13.66
CA PHE A 19 -14.55 0.83 13.33
C PHE A 19 -13.94 -0.40 12.66
N ALA A 20 -13.90 -0.36 11.32
CA ALA A 20 -13.18 -1.36 10.56
C ALA A 20 -11.77 -1.40 11.13
N GLN A 21 -11.50 -2.43 11.96
CA GLN A 21 -10.19 -2.58 12.58
C GLN A 21 -9.21 -2.74 11.43
N THR A 22 -8.33 -1.77 11.26
CA THR A 22 -7.28 -1.83 10.24
C THR A 22 -6.44 -3.07 10.53
N THR A 23 -6.59 -4.06 9.68
CA THR A 23 -5.84 -5.32 9.73
C THR A 23 -4.57 -5.20 8.91
N ALA A 24 -3.65 -6.14 9.02
CA ALA A 24 -2.48 -6.20 8.13
C ALA A 24 -2.89 -6.24 6.65
N ALA A 25 -3.95 -6.98 6.30
CA ALA A 25 -4.50 -6.98 4.94
C ALA A 25 -5.10 -5.62 4.56
N GLY A 26 -5.80 -4.95 5.47
CA GLY A 26 -6.39 -3.63 5.24
C GLY A 26 -5.34 -2.53 5.03
N THR A 27 -4.18 -2.59 5.73
CA THR A 27 -3.07 -1.66 5.46
C THR A 27 -2.45 -1.90 4.09
N ALA A 28 -2.12 -3.14 3.76
CA ALA A 28 -1.57 -3.50 2.44
C ALA A 28 -2.58 -3.18 1.30
N GLN A 29 -3.89 -3.35 1.52
CA GLN A 29 -4.88 -2.95 0.51
C GLN A 29 -4.90 -1.43 0.28
N ARG A 30 -4.64 -0.62 1.30
CA ARG A 30 -4.50 0.83 1.11
C ARG A 30 -3.28 1.19 0.28
N ASP A 31 -2.17 0.48 0.44
CA ASP A 31 -0.97 0.69 -0.37
C ASP A 31 -1.25 0.33 -1.84
N VAL A 32 -1.94 -0.79 -2.11
CA VAL A 32 -2.45 -1.11 -3.47
C VAL A 32 -3.26 0.04 -4.06
N ASN A 33 -4.15 0.65 -3.25
CA ASN A 33 -4.99 1.75 -3.72
C ASN A 33 -4.18 3.03 -3.98
N GLN A 34 -3.18 3.33 -3.15
CA GLN A 34 -2.29 4.49 -3.30
C GLN A 34 -1.38 4.32 -4.51
N GLN A 35 -0.74 3.17 -4.64
CA GLN A 35 0.08 2.82 -5.80
C GLN A 35 -0.73 2.87 -7.12
N THR A 36 -1.99 2.39 -7.10
CA THR A 36 -2.88 2.49 -8.27
C THR A 36 -3.17 3.95 -8.65
N ARG A 37 -3.30 4.85 -7.67
CA ARG A 37 -3.49 6.28 -7.92
C ARG A 37 -2.22 6.93 -8.50
N ILE A 38 -1.02 6.51 -8.06
CA ILE A 38 0.26 6.94 -8.62
C ILE A 38 0.40 6.46 -10.06
N GLU A 39 0.13 5.18 -10.33
CA GLU A 39 0.15 4.61 -11.69
C GLU A 39 -0.80 5.35 -12.63
N ASN A 40 -2.04 5.59 -12.20
CA ASN A 40 -3.02 6.33 -12.98
C ASN A 40 -2.57 7.78 -13.25
N GLY A 41 -1.97 8.45 -12.25
CA GLY A 41 -1.41 9.78 -12.42
C GLY A 41 -0.28 9.85 -13.45
N LEU A 42 0.57 8.82 -13.50
CA LEU A 42 1.59 8.69 -14.54
C LEU A 42 0.99 8.43 -15.92
N LYS A 43 -0.10 7.65 -16.01
CA LYS A 43 -0.77 7.29 -17.27
C LYS A 43 -1.61 8.42 -17.85
N ASP A 44 -2.24 9.23 -17.03
CA ASP A 44 -3.05 10.36 -17.46
C ASP A 44 -2.26 11.68 -17.53
N GLY A 45 -0.99 11.67 -17.10
CA GLY A 45 -0.11 12.83 -17.10
C GLY A 45 -0.36 13.83 -15.97
N SER A 46 -1.24 13.51 -15.02
CA SER A 46 -1.43 14.32 -13.81
C SER A 46 -0.30 14.16 -12.78
N LEU A 47 0.62 13.22 -12.99
CA LEU A 47 1.88 13.11 -12.26
C LEU A 47 3.06 13.08 -13.23
N SER A 48 4.07 13.85 -12.94
CA SER A 48 5.39 13.72 -13.56
C SER A 48 6.15 12.51 -12.97
N THR A 49 7.15 12.00 -13.70
CA THR A 49 8.05 10.94 -13.19
C THR A 49 8.71 11.33 -11.87
N LYS A 50 9.06 12.61 -11.69
CA LYS A 50 9.70 13.12 -10.47
C LYS A 50 8.74 13.13 -9.28
N GLU A 51 7.49 13.52 -9.48
CA GLU A 51 6.46 13.47 -8.42
C GLU A 51 6.14 12.03 -8.03
N ALA A 52 5.97 11.14 -9.00
CA ALA A 52 5.79 9.72 -8.73
C ALA A 52 6.95 9.16 -7.91
N ALA A 53 8.20 9.45 -8.27
CA ALA A 53 9.37 9.03 -7.50
C ALA A 53 9.38 9.58 -6.06
N ARG A 54 8.89 10.80 -5.84
CA ARG A 54 8.72 11.35 -4.49
C ARG A 54 7.66 10.58 -3.71
N LEU A 55 6.54 10.27 -4.32
CA LEU A 55 5.45 9.49 -3.72
C LEU A 55 5.91 8.06 -3.38
N GLU A 56 6.66 7.39 -4.28
CA GLU A 56 7.27 6.07 -3.99
C GLU A 56 8.19 6.12 -2.76
N LYS A 57 8.93 7.22 -2.58
CA LYS A 57 9.73 7.39 -1.35
C LYS A 57 8.86 7.47 -0.09
N GLU A 58 7.70 8.08 -0.18
CA GLU A 58 6.74 8.18 0.93
C GLU A 58 6.08 6.83 1.19
N GLU A 59 5.66 6.09 0.16
CA GLU A 59 5.16 4.72 0.28
C GLU A 59 6.20 3.82 0.94
N SER A 60 7.46 3.89 0.52
CA SER A 60 8.54 3.14 1.17
C SER A 60 8.66 3.44 2.69
N HIS A 61 8.23 4.61 3.14
CA HIS A 61 8.18 4.93 4.57
C HIS A 61 7.01 4.23 5.26
N VAL A 62 5.84 4.23 4.64
CA VAL A 62 4.64 3.51 5.14
C VAL A 62 4.94 2.03 5.31
N GLU A 63 5.49 1.39 4.29
CA GLU A 63 5.83 -0.04 4.31
C GLU A 63 6.87 -0.40 5.39
N ARG A 64 7.84 0.50 5.65
CA ARG A 64 8.76 0.31 6.78
C ARG A 64 8.04 0.41 8.14
N LEU A 65 7.06 1.28 8.27
CA LEU A 65 6.23 1.36 9.48
C LEU A 65 5.40 0.08 9.64
N GLN A 66 4.79 -0.43 8.57
CA GLN A 66 4.07 -1.71 8.57
C GLN A 66 5.00 -2.86 8.96
N ALA A 67 6.18 -2.93 8.33
CA ALA A 67 7.17 -3.93 8.65
C ALA A 67 7.62 -3.90 10.12
N LYS A 68 7.67 -2.72 10.73
CA LYS A 68 7.96 -2.56 12.14
C LYS A 68 6.80 -3.00 13.02
N ALA A 69 5.59 -2.53 12.70
CA ALA A 69 4.38 -2.82 13.44
C ALA A 69 4.02 -4.32 13.47
N LEU A 70 4.24 -5.02 12.37
CA LEU A 70 3.93 -6.46 12.24
C LEU A 70 5.06 -7.39 12.68
N LYS A 71 6.20 -6.85 13.20
CA LYS A 71 7.40 -7.63 13.49
C LYS A 71 7.18 -8.70 14.57
N ASP A 72 6.40 -8.41 15.57
CA ASP A 72 6.05 -9.35 16.66
C ASP A 72 4.86 -10.26 16.32
N GLY A 73 4.20 -10.01 15.18
CA GLY A 73 3.05 -10.77 14.71
C GLY A 73 1.71 -10.15 15.10
N GLN A 74 1.71 -9.03 15.82
CA GLN A 74 0.50 -8.33 16.26
C GLN A 74 0.49 -6.90 15.72
N LEU A 75 -0.69 -6.32 15.61
CA LEU A 75 -0.88 -4.93 15.22
C LEU A 75 -1.66 -4.22 16.31
N THR A 76 -0.98 -3.49 17.15
CA THR A 76 -1.56 -2.73 18.27
C THR A 76 -2.38 -1.54 17.79
N ASN A 77 -3.27 -1.01 18.65
CA ASN A 77 -4.06 0.19 18.33
C ASN A 77 -3.17 1.42 18.07
N ALA A 78 -2.06 1.56 18.80
CA ALA A 78 -1.12 2.66 18.60
C ALA A 78 -0.42 2.58 17.24
N GLU A 79 0.03 1.38 16.84
CA GLU A 79 0.64 1.15 15.53
C GLU A 79 -0.36 1.37 14.39
N ARG A 80 -1.61 0.91 14.56
CA ARG A 80 -2.70 1.21 13.60
C ARG A 80 -2.88 2.72 13.42
N ALA A 81 -2.92 3.48 14.51
CA ALA A 81 -3.06 4.93 14.45
C ALA A 81 -1.88 5.58 13.69
N GLN A 82 -0.65 5.14 13.95
CA GLN A 82 0.54 5.63 13.25
C GLN A 82 0.50 5.32 11.75
N LEU A 83 0.13 4.08 11.39
CA LEU A 83 0.00 3.66 10.00
C LEU A 83 -1.08 4.46 9.28
N ASN A 84 -2.26 4.59 9.89
CA ASN A 84 -3.34 5.38 9.32
C ASN A 84 -2.93 6.85 9.10
N ALA A 85 -2.22 7.45 10.04
CA ALA A 85 -1.72 8.82 9.89
C ALA A 85 -0.73 8.94 8.71
N ALA A 86 0.22 8.01 8.60
CA ALA A 86 1.19 7.99 7.51
C ALA A 86 0.51 7.77 6.15
N GLN A 87 -0.38 6.79 6.03
CA GLN A 87 -1.14 6.53 4.80
C GLN A 87 -2.09 7.69 4.44
N ASN A 88 -2.69 8.37 5.42
CA ASN A 88 -3.50 9.57 5.16
C ASN A 88 -2.66 10.69 4.58
N LYS A 89 -1.43 10.88 5.10
CA LYS A 89 -0.50 11.88 4.55
C LYS A 89 -0.19 11.57 3.08
N VAL A 90 0.26 10.36 2.77
CA VAL A 90 0.58 9.97 1.38
C VAL A 90 -0.64 10.13 0.48
N SER A 91 -1.83 9.75 0.95
CA SER A 91 -3.07 9.92 0.19
C SER A 91 -3.38 11.39 -0.13
N GLY A 92 -3.08 12.29 0.81
CA GLY A 92 -3.18 13.75 0.64
C GLY A 92 -2.17 14.27 -0.38
N ASP A 93 -0.93 13.82 -0.29
CA ASP A 93 0.15 14.23 -1.19
C ASP A 93 -0.09 13.74 -2.63
N ILE A 94 -0.57 12.51 -2.81
CA ILE A 94 -1.01 12.01 -4.13
C ILE A 94 -2.13 12.91 -4.70
N ALA A 95 -3.09 13.31 -3.87
CA ALA A 95 -4.17 14.18 -4.33
C ALA A 95 -3.63 15.57 -4.70
N ALA A 96 -2.76 16.14 -3.88
CA ALA A 96 -2.17 17.46 -4.13
C ALA A 96 -1.34 17.46 -5.42
N ASP A 97 -0.48 16.47 -5.62
CA ASP A 97 0.38 16.39 -6.81
C ASP A 97 -0.45 16.17 -8.09
N ARG A 98 -1.48 15.33 -8.04
CA ARG A 98 -2.35 15.11 -9.20
C ARG A 98 -3.21 16.30 -9.60
N HIS A 99 -3.33 17.33 -8.75
CA HIS A 99 -4.14 18.53 -8.99
C HIS A 99 -3.31 19.83 -8.99
N ASN A 100 -1.99 19.73 -8.97
CA ASN A 100 -1.13 20.89 -9.12
C ASN A 100 -0.93 21.27 -10.61
N ALA A 101 -0.16 22.33 -10.88
CA ALA A 101 0.09 22.81 -12.24
C ALA A 101 1.21 22.02 -12.98
N VAL A 102 1.84 21.03 -12.33
CA VAL A 102 2.88 20.20 -12.94
C VAL A 102 2.23 19.10 -13.75
N THR A 103 2.60 18.97 -15.01
CA THR A 103 2.13 17.93 -15.91
C THR A 103 3.26 16.99 -16.30
N GLY A 104 2.96 15.70 -16.27
CA GLY A 104 3.84 14.66 -16.79
C GLY A 104 3.67 14.45 -18.29
N ASN A 105 4.61 13.75 -18.90
CA ASN A 105 4.44 13.21 -20.25
C ASN A 105 4.26 11.69 -20.18
N PRO A 106 3.01 11.17 -20.23
CA PRO A 106 2.72 9.76 -20.07
C PRO A 106 3.37 8.88 -21.14
N ASP A 107 3.64 9.45 -22.33
CA ASP A 107 4.23 8.75 -23.47
C ASP A 107 5.75 8.76 -23.51
N SER A 108 6.39 9.53 -22.64
CA SER A 108 7.85 9.51 -22.55
C SER A 108 8.37 8.13 -22.16
N ALA A 109 9.54 7.76 -22.68
CA ALA A 109 10.17 6.49 -22.35
C ALA A 109 10.47 6.36 -20.84
N SER A 110 10.73 7.49 -20.16
CA SER A 110 10.92 7.55 -18.71
C SER A 110 9.63 7.24 -17.96
N SER A 111 8.53 7.92 -18.30
CA SER A 111 7.23 7.68 -17.68
C SER A 111 6.77 6.23 -17.89
N LYS A 112 6.90 5.70 -19.11
CA LYS A 112 6.54 4.29 -19.40
C LYS A 112 7.34 3.29 -18.58
N ARG A 113 8.61 3.56 -18.28
CA ARG A 113 9.39 2.70 -17.38
C ARG A 113 8.86 2.76 -15.96
N MET A 114 8.63 3.96 -15.42
CA MET A 114 8.07 4.14 -14.08
C MET A 114 6.67 3.50 -13.98
N GLN A 115 5.80 3.69 -14.97
CA GLN A 115 4.49 3.03 -15.02
C GLN A 115 4.61 1.50 -14.94
N ALA A 116 5.57 0.92 -15.66
CA ALA A 116 5.77 -0.54 -15.67
C ALA A 116 6.28 -1.05 -14.31
N ASP A 117 7.17 -0.30 -13.66
CA ASP A 117 7.72 -0.67 -12.36
C ASP A 117 6.62 -0.55 -11.27
N VAL A 118 5.87 0.56 -11.21
CA VAL A 118 4.73 0.74 -10.28
C VAL A 118 3.63 -0.32 -10.50
N ALA A 119 3.31 -0.66 -11.74
CA ALA A 119 2.33 -1.71 -12.04
C ALA A 119 2.77 -3.09 -11.51
N ARG A 120 4.06 -3.38 -11.52
CA ARG A 120 4.60 -4.63 -10.93
C ARG A 120 4.53 -4.60 -9.41
N ASN A 121 4.83 -3.45 -8.80
CA ASN A 121 4.71 -3.25 -7.37
C ASN A 121 3.27 -3.50 -6.90
N ILE A 122 2.28 -2.89 -7.55
CA ILE A 122 0.85 -3.14 -7.31
C ILE A 122 0.53 -4.65 -7.35
N ASN A 123 1.04 -5.37 -8.35
CA ASN A 123 0.79 -6.80 -8.47
C ASN A 123 1.45 -7.63 -7.35
N GLN A 124 2.58 -7.17 -6.82
CA GLN A 124 3.25 -7.79 -5.67
C GLN A 124 2.44 -7.54 -4.39
N GLU A 125 2.00 -6.30 -4.16
CA GLU A 125 1.15 -5.94 -3.03
C GLU A 125 -0.18 -6.71 -3.03
N LYS A 126 -0.86 -6.83 -4.16
CA LYS A 126 -2.07 -7.66 -4.30
C LYS A 126 -1.84 -9.11 -3.89
N ARG A 127 -0.64 -9.66 -4.14
CA ARG A 127 -0.29 -11.01 -3.72
C ARG A 127 -0.07 -11.10 -2.21
N ILE A 128 0.47 -10.05 -1.59
CA ILE A 128 0.62 -9.95 -0.12
C ILE A 128 -0.77 -9.85 0.52
N VAL A 129 -1.63 -8.95 0.03
CA VAL A 129 -3.04 -8.83 0.47
C VAL A 129 -3.73 -10.19 0.43
N GLY A 130 -3.78 -10.82 -0.74
CA GLY A 130 -4.46 -12.12 -0.90
C GLY A 130 -3.85 -13.22 -0.03
N GLY A 131 -2.52 -13.21 0.19
CA GLY A 131 -1.87 -14.16 1.11
C GLY A 131 -2.22 -13.92 2.57
N THR A 132 -2.42 -12.65 2.95
CA THR A 132 -2.83 -12.27 4.30
C THR A 132 -4.30 -12.60 4.55
N GLU A 133 -5.17 -12.39 3.57
CA GLU A 133 -6.61 -12.67 3.67
C GLU A 133 -6.91 -14.16 3.74
N ASN A 134 -6.26 -14.97 2.91
CA ASN A 134 -6.48 -16.42 2.88
C ASN A 134 -5.65 -17.21 3.90
N GLY A 135 -4.86 -16.53 4.75
CA GLY A 135 -4.07 -17.13 5.81
C GLY A 135 -2.76 -17.81 5.35
N SER A 136 -2.40 -17.74 4.07
CA SER A 136 -1.11 -18.26 3.58
C SER A 136 0.09 -17.38 3.94
N LEU A 137 -0.15 -16.21 4.55
CA LEU A 137 0.87 -15.36 5.12
C LEU A 137 0.54 -15.00 6.57
N THR A 138 1.47 -15.24 7.47
CA THR A 138 1.42 -14.74 8.85
C THR A 138 1.78 -13.26 8.90
N ASN A 139 1.40 -12.53 9.95
CA ASN A 139 1.78 -11.14 10.13
C ASN A 139 3.31 -10.93 10.14
N ARG A 140 4.08 -11.89 10.68
CA ARG A 140 5.56 -11.83 10.67
C ARG A 140 6.14 -11.97 9.26
N GLU A 141 5.50 -12.75 8.41
CA GLU A 141 5.89 -12.89 7.01
C GLU A 141 5.53 -11.64 6.22
N VAL A 142 4.32 -11.10 6.43
CA VAL A 142 3.93 -9.79 5.89
C VAL A 142 4.96 -8.73 6.29
N SER A 143 5.34 -8.64 7.57
CA SER A 143 6.42 -7.74 8.02
C SER A 143 7.72 -7.86 7.22
N LYS A 144 8.13 -9.09 6.88
CA LYS A 144 9.34 -9.32 6.06
C LYS A 144 9.13 -8.91 4.60
N LEU A 145 7.93 -9.09 4.07
CA LEU A 145 7.57 -8.76 2.70
C LEU A 145 7.45 -7.25 2.53
N GLU A 146 6.76 -6.53 3.43
CA GLU A 146 6.68 -5.07 3.45
C GLU A 146 8.07 -4.40 3.50
N ARG A 147 8.99 -4.97 4.28
CA ARG A 147 10.39 -4.51 4.26
C ARG A 147 11.06 -4.73 2.90
N GLY A 148 10.60 -5.72 2.16
CA GLY A 148 11.03 -5.98 0.80
C GLY A 148 10.47 -4.98 -0.19
N GLN A 149 9.17 -4.68 -0.10
CA GLN A 149 8.50 -3.66 -0.90
C GLN A 149 9.15 -2.29 -0.68
N ALA A 150 9.32 -1.87 0.58
CA ALA A 150 10.03 -0.63 0.91
C ALA A 150 11.42 -0.49 0.27
N ARG A 151 12.07 -1.57 -0.12
CA ARG A 151 13.34 -1.52 -0.86
C ARG A 151 13.11 -1.34 -2.35
N VAL A 152 12.04 -1.90 -2.89
CA VAL A 152 11.63 -1.70 -4.29
C VAL A 152 11.27 -0.24 -4.49
N ASP A 153 10.34 0.30 -3.70
CA ASP A 153 9.89 1.70 -3.79
C ASP A 153 11.04 2.70 -3.66
N ARG A 154 12.01 2.43 -2.75
CA ARG A 154 13.20 3.28 -2.66
C ARG A 154 14.07 3.23 -3.90
N LYS A 155 14.08 2.12 -4.64
CA LYS A 155 14.80 2.03 -5.91
C LYS A 155 14.04 2.75 -7.01
N GLU A 156 12.74 2.67 -7.05
CA GLU A 156 11.87 3.43 -7.94
C GLU A 156 12.00 4.93 -7.68
N ALA A 157 11.93 5.33 -6.40
CA ALA A 157 12.17 6.70 -5.98
C ALA A 157 13.56 7.23 -6.39
N ALA A 158 14.60 6.42 -6.25
CA ALA A 158 15.94 6.80 -6.65
C ALA A 158 16.08 6.90 -8.18
N ALA A 159 15.46 5.97 -8.91
CA ALA A 159 15.50 5.94 -10.37
C ALA A 159 14.78 7.14 -11.01
N GLY A 160 13.69 7.61 -10.42
CA GLY A 160 12.91 8.74 -10.94
C GLY A 160 13.24 10.09 -10.30
N ALA A 161 14.24 10.18 -9.40
CA ALA A 161 14.49 11.36 -8.58
C ALA A 161 14.85 12.63 -9.38
N ASP A 162 15.52 12.49 -10.49
CA ASP A 162 15.85 13.60 -11.43
C ASP A 162 14.74 13.86 -12.46
N GLY A 163 13.66 13.05 -12.45
CA GLY A 163 12.55 13.10 -13.41
C GLY A 163 12.77 12.20 -14.63
N HIS A 164 13.86 11.43 -14.65
CA HIS A 164 14.19 10.55 -15.75
C HIS A 164 14.60 9.15 -15.28
N VAL A 165 13.83 8.13 -15.69
CA VAL A 165 14.20 6.71 -15.46
C VAL A 165 14.96 6.20 -16.68
N SER A 166 16.25 5.98 -16.55
CA SER A 166 17.09 5.38 -17.60
C SER A 166 16.84 3.86 -17.72
N PRO A 167 17.22 3.23 -18.86
CA PRO A 167 17.15 1.77 -18.99
C PRO A 167 18.04 1.02 -17.96
N ALA A 168 19.13 1.64 -17.50
CA ALA A 168 20.02 1.04 -16.51
C ALA A 168 19.38 1.04 -15.12
N GLU A 169 18.72 2.13 -14.73
CA GLU A 169 17.99 2.26 -13.47
C GLU A 169 16.80 1.31 -13.43
N GLN A 170 15.99 1.27 -14.50
CA GLN A 170 14.89 0.32 -14.62
C GLN A 170 15.37 -1.13 -14.43
N ARG A 171 16.47 -1.53 -15.06
CA ARG A 171 17.05 -2.87 -14.82
C ARG A 171 17.43 -3.09 -13.33
N GLY A 172 17.83 -2.02 -12.65
CA GLY A 172 18.11 -2.05 -11.21
C GLY A 172 16.86 -2.29 -10.37
N VAL A 173 15.77 -1.60 -10.70
CA VAL A 173 14.44 -1.79 -10.09
C VAL A 173 13.94 -3.21 -10.36
N GLN A 174 13.91 -3.64 -11.63
CA GLN A 174 13.42 -4.96 -12.04
C GLN A 174 14.14 -6.13 -11.34
N ARG A 175 15.46 -6.01 -11.07
CA ARG A 175 16.17 -7.02 -10.26
C ARG A 175 15.64 -7.08 -8.82
N ALA A 176 15.34 -5.94 -8.21
CA ALA A 176 14.78 -5.89 -6.87
C ALA A 176 13.36 -6.48 -6.82
N GLU A 177 12.53 -6.13 -7.79
CA GLU A 177 11.17 -6.66 -7.95
C GLU A 177 11.17 -8.18 -8.19
N ASN A 178 12.08 -8.70 -9.04
CA ASN A 178 12.21 -10.14 -9.28
C ASN A 178 12.58 -10.89 -7.99
N HIS A 179 13.50 -10.32 -7.21
CA HIS A 179 13.87 -10.88 -5.92
C HIS A 179 12.70 -10.85 -4.93
N GLN A 180 11.97 -9.75 -4.87
CA GLN A 180 10.79 -9.59 -4.01
C GLN A 180 9.67 -10.55 -4.43
N SER A 181 9.36 -10.64 -5.72
CA SER A 181 8.38 -11.59 -6.25
C SER A 181 8.68 -13.03 -5.86
N SER A 182 9.96 -13.44 -5.93
CA SER A 182 10.41 -14.77 -5.50
C SER A 182 10.24 -14.97 -3.99
N ARG A 183 10.45 -13.92 -3.17
CA ARG A 183 10.22 -13.97 -1.73
C ARG A 183 8.74 -14.14 -1.40
N ILE A 184 7.87 -13.36 -2.04
CA ILE A 184 6.41 -13.48 -1.87
C ILE A 184 5.97 -14.91 -2.21
N HIS A 185 6.46 -15.46 -3.33
CA HIS A 185 6.12 -16.83 -3.73
C HIS A 185 6.54 -17.85 -2.65
N ARG A 186 7.79 -17.79 -2.16
CA ARG A 186 8.26 -18.72 -1.13
C ARG A 186 7.48 -18.64 0.17
N GLN A 187 7.19 -17.43 0.65
CA GLN A 187 6.45 -17.26 1.92
C GLN A 187 4.99 -17.71 1.80
N LYS A 188 4.38 -17.60 0.64
CA LYS A 188 3.00 -18.08 0.40
C LYS A 188 2.88 -19.60 0.26
N HIS A 189 3.99 -20.32 0.06
CA HIS A 189 4.02 -21.75 -0.23
C HIS A 189 4.90 -22.53 0.78
N ASP A 190 5.29 -21.91 1.89
CA ASP A 190 5.93 -22.63 2.98
C ASP A 190 4.90 -23.30 3.92
N ALA A 191 5.37 -24.04 4.91
CA ALA A 191 4.51 -24.77 5.83
C ALA A 191 3.89 -23.89 6.94
N GLN A 192 4.18 -22.59 6.98
CA GLN A 192 3.66 -21.67 7.98
C GLN A 192 2.30 -21.14 7.51
N VAL A 193 1.27 -21.45 8.25
CA VAL A 193 -0.06 -20.93 8.03
C VAL A 193 -0.50 -20.11 9.24
N ARG A 194 -1.34 -19.10 9.00
CA ARG A 194 -1.94 -18.31 10.06
C ARG A 194 -2.95 -19.20 10.79
N GLY A 195 -2.62 -19.56 12.05
CA GLY A 195 -3.53 -20.25 12.94
C GLY A 195 -4.67 -19.38 13.45
#